data_cfb101b9bcebbd335520134cced1aa7f
#
_entry.id   cfb101b9bcebbd335520134cced1aa7f
#
_cell.length_a   1.000
_cell.length_b   1.000
_cell.length_c   1.000
_cell.angle_alpha   90.00
_cell.angle_beta   90.00
_cell.angle_gamma   90.00
#
_symmetry.space_group_name_H-M   'P 1'
#
loop_
_entity.id
_entity.type
_entity.pdbx_description
1 polymer ?
#
loop_
_entity_poly.entity_id
_entity_poly.type
_entity_poly.pdbx_seq_one_letter_code
_entity_poly.pdbx_strand_id
1 'polypeptide(L)'
;MAFGKRKAGTWPVEAEEVDVALIGGGVLSATAGLLLHALQPDWKIVGYERLPKVAKESSNPWNNAGTGHSGLCELNYTKELPDGSMDNTKPVQVNEQFQQTRQLWAHLVEQGVLGLPDTFVNPCPHMSIVHGDDDVEFLRKRW
;
A
#
# COMPACT_ATOMS: atom_id res chain seq x y z
N MET A 1 -6.71 17.59 4.13
CA MET A 1 -7.17 17.03 2.82
C MET A 1 -8.69 16.84 2.86
N ALA A 2 -9.43 17.36 1.90
CA ALA A 2 -10.89 17.19 1.80
C ALA A 2 -11.23 16.41 0.53
N PHE A 3 -12.19 15.48 0.61
CA PHE A 3 -12.77 14.81 -0.55
C PHE A 3 -14.13 15.44 -0.87
N GLY A 4 -14.21 16.12 -2.03
CA GLY A 4 -15.41 16.76 -2.49
C GLY A 4 -16.36 15.80 -3.22
N LYS A 5 -17.68 15.95 -3.03
CA LYS A 5 -18.69 15.30 -3.85
C LYS A 5 -19.06 16.21 -5.01
N ARG A 6 -19.05 15.69 -6.24
CA ARG A 6 -19.60 16.38 -7.41
C ARG A 6 -21.12 16.25 -7.46
N LYS A 7 -21.83 17.37 -7.67
CA LYS A 7 -23.22 17.35 -8.16
C LYS A 7 -23.18 17.11 -9.67
N ALA A 8 -23.98 16.18 -10.17
CA ALA A 8 -24.18 16.00 -11.61
C ALA A 8 -24.91 17.22 -12.19
N GLY A 9 -24.35 17.87 -13.19
CA GLY A 9 -25.02 18.92 -13.96
C GLY A 9 -24.13 20.10 -14.34
N THR A 10 -24.10 20.40 -15.60
CA THR A 10 -23.64 21.61 -16.32
C THR A 10 -22.12 21.90 -16.36
N TRP A 11 -21.54 21.75 -17.52
CA TRP A 11 -20.29 22.37 -17.94
C TRP A 11 -20.56 23.75 -18.55
N PRO A 12 -19.68 24.77 -18.35
CA PRO A 12 -18.42 24.71 -17.64
C PRO A 12 -18.58 25.04 -16.15
N VAL A 13 -17.99 24.22 -15.29
CA VAL A 13 -17.70 24.57 -13.89
C VAL A 13 -16.46 25.45 -13.92
N GLU A 14 -16.42 26.57 -13.20
CA GLU A 14 -15.18 27.28 -12.95
C GLU A 14 -14.13 26.27 -12.46
N ALA A 15 -13.01 26.17 -13.18
CA ALA A 15 -11.94 25.27 -12.81
C ALA A 15 -11.31 25.82 -11.52
N GLU A 16 -11.34 25.03 -10.47
CA GLU A 16 -10.62 25.34 -9.25
C GLU A 16 -9.15 25.05 -9.46
N GLU A 17 -8.29 26.05 -9.28
CA GLU A 17 -6.86 25.90 -9.36
C GLU A 17 -6.35 25.19 -8.09
N VAL A 18 -5.63 24.09 -8.29
CA VAL A 18 -5.05 23.27 -7.22
C VAL A 18 -3.62 22.90 -7.59
N ASP A 19 -2.75 22.77 -6.60
CA ASP A 19 -1.37 22.34 -6.81
C ASP A 19 -1.31 20.84 -7.13
N VAL A 20 -2.17 20.03 -6.49
CA VAL A 20 -2.26 18.57 -6.72
C VAL A 20 -3.71 18.11 -6.71
N ALA A 21 -4.10 17.38 -7.74
CA ALA A 21 -5.35 16.65 -7.82
C ALA A 21 -5.11 15.13 -7.62
N LEU A 22 -5.63 14.56 -6.55
CA LEU A 22 -5.59 13.12 -6.28
C LEU A 22 -6.88 12.46 -6.79
N ILE A 23 -6.76 11.55 -7.72
CA ILE A 23 -7.90 10.88 -8.33
C ILE A 23 -8.12 9.51 -7.68
N GLY A 24 -9.27 9.35 -7.03
CA GLY A 24 -9.64 8.20 -6.23
C GLY A 24 -9.29 8.36 -4.75
N GLY A 25 -10.17 7.89 -3.87
CA GLY A 25 -10.04 7.98 -2.41
C GLY A 25 -9.53 6.68 -1.77
N GLY A 26 -8.61 5.98 -2.42
CA GLY A 26 -7.97 4.78 -1.89
C GLY A 26 -6.73 5.06 -1.06
N VAL A 27 -6.11 3.99 -0.54
CA VAL A 27 -4.90 4.06 0.30
C VAL A 27 -3.73 4.75 -0.40
N LEU A 28 -3.58 4.57 -1.71
CA LEU A 28 -2.51 5.20 -2.48
C LEU A 28 -2.63 6.73 -2.44
N SER A 29 -3.81 7.26 -2.76
CA SER A 29 -4.06 8.70 -2.72
C SER A 29 -3.95 9.27 -1.30
N ALA A 30 -4.43 8.55 -0.30
CA ALA A 30 -4.31 8.95 1.10
C ALA A 30 -2.83 9.06 1.52
N THR A 31 -2.03 8.05 1.22
CA THR A 31 -0.58 8.05 1.54
C THR A 31 0.17 9.13 0.77
N ALA A 32 -0.07 9.25 -0.55
CA ALA A 32 0.56 10.28 -1.36
C ALA A 32 0.21 11.69 -0.87
N GLY A 33 -1.06 11.92 -0.54
CA GLY A 33 -1.51 13.21 -0.02
C GLY A 33 -0.88 13.57 1.34
N LEU A 34 -0.72 12.60 2.24
CA LEU A 34 -0.04 12.82 3.52
C LEU A 34 1.43 13.19 3.31
N LEU A 35 2.15 12.46 2.46
CA LEU A 35 3.55 12.71 2.15
C LEU A 35 3.74 14.06 1.46
N LEU A 36 2.90 14.38 0.48
CA LEU A 36 2.94 15.67 -0.22
C LEU A 36 2.66 16.84 0.73
N HIS A 37 1.67 16.70 1.61
CA HIS A 37 1.38 17.72 2.60
C HIS A 37 2.52 17.93 3.60
N ALA A 38 3.21 16.85 3.99
CA ALA A 38 4.38 16.96 4.86
C ALA A 38 5.57 17.65 4.18
N LEU A 39 5.76 17.42 2.87
CA LEU A 39 6.84 18.03 2.09
C LEU A 39 6.53 19.46 1.63
N GLN A 40 5.27 19.76 1.39
CA GLN A 40 4.77 21.03 0.85
C GLN A 40 3.49 21.43 1.58
N PRO A 41 3.58 21.96 2.82
CA PRO A 41 2.42 22.25 3.66
C PRO A 41 1.46 23.29 3.05
N ASP A 42 1.99 24.19 2.24
CA ASP A 42 1.23 25.27 1.61
C ASP A 42 0.49 24.85 0.33
N TRP A 43 0.73 23.63 -0.17
CA TRP A 43 0.07 23.15 -1.38
C TRP A 43 -1.40 22.87 -1.13
N LYS A 44 -2.23 23.33 -2.09
CA LYS A 44 -3.65 23.01 -2.14
C LYS A 44 -3.84 21.62 -2.77
N ILE A 45 -3.96 20.62 -1.92
CA ILE A 45 -4.14 19.22 -2.33
C ILE A 45 -5.61 18.83 -2.23
N VAL A 46 -6.23 18.46 -3.35
CA VAL A 46 -7.64 18.08 -3.41
C VAL A 46 -7.79 16.65 -3.91
N GLY A 47 -8.55 15.84 -3.18
CA GLY A 47 -8.91 14.48 -3.55
C GLY A 47 -10.30 14.42 -4.20
N TYR A 48 -10.40 13.71 -5.32
CA TYR A 48 -11.66 13.47 -6.03
C TYR A 48 -12.01 12.00 -5.96
N GLU A 49 -13.16 11.67 -5.35
CA GLU A 49 -13.69 10.31 -5.25
C GLU A 49 -15.04 10.22 -5.96
N ARG A 50 -15.17 9.22 -6.83
CA ARG A 50 -16.39 8.94 -7.59
C ARG A 50 -17.50 8.39 -6.70
N LEU A 51 -17.14 7.57 -5.73
CA LEU A 51 -18.07 6.91 -4.84
C LEU A 51 -18.48 7.83 -3.67
N PRO A 52 -19.60 7.54 -3.01
CA PRO A 52 -20.09 8.37 -1.90
C PRO A 52 -19.19 8.37 -0.66
N LYS A 53 -18.23 7.43 -0.57
CA LYS A 53 -17.26 7.32 0.54
C LYS A 53 -15.91 6.87 -0.01
N VAL A 54 -14.83 7.30 0.64
CA VAL A 54 -13.47 6.82 0.37
C VAL A 54 -13.31 5.33 0.75
N ALA A 55 -12.29 4.68 0.22
CA ALA A 55 -11.92 3.30 0.50
C ALA A 55 -13.05 2.27 0.24
N LYS A 56 -13.85 2.47 -0.82
CA LYS A 56 -14.96 1.57 -1.18
C LYS A 56 -14.64 0.61 -2.33
N GLU A 57 -13.51 0.78 -2.99
CA GLU A 57 -13.00 -0.12 -4.04
C GLU A 57 -11.90 -1.03 -3.48
N SER A 58 -10.74 -1.10 -4.12
CA SER A 58 -9.63 -1.98 -3.73
C SER A 58 -9.11 -1.78 -2.30
N SER A 59 -9.26 -0.60 -1.73
CA SER A 59 -8.91 -0.33 -0.32
C SER A 59 -10.01 -0.70 0.69
N ASN A 60 -11.12 -1.28 0.23
CA ASN A 60 -12.14 -1.81 1.13
C ASN A 60 -11.65 -3.14 1.74
N PRO A 61 -11.79 -3.37 3.07
CA PRO A 61 -11.29 -4.59 3.71
C PRO A 61 -11.88 -5.89 3.14
N TRP A 62 -13.03 -5.84 2.47
CA TRP A 62 -13.62 -7.01 1.80
C TRP A 62 -13.17 -7.21 0.35
N ASN A 63 -12.39 -6.29 -0.21
CA ASN A 63 -11.93 -6.33 -1.59
C ASN A 63 -10.42 -6.58 -1.72
N ASN A 64 -9.73 -6.82 -0.63
CA ASN A 64 -8.30 -7.15 -0.60
C ASN A 64 -7.98 -8.08 0.56
N ALA A 65 -6.79 -8.67 0.54
CA ALA A 65 -6.35 -9.59 1.58
C ALA A 65 -5.95 -8.89 2.90
N GLY A 66 -5.81 -7.58 2.89
CA GLY A 66 -5.41 -6.78 4.06
C GLY A 66 -4.02 -7.12 4.61
N THR A 67 -3.17 -7.76 3.81
CA THR A 67 -1.85 -8.22 4.25
C THR A 67 -0.79 -7.14 4.05
N GLY A 68 -0.15 -6.73 5.14
CA GLY A 68 1.15 -6.10 5.09
C GLY A 68 2.23 -7.17 5.22
N HIS A 69 3.07 -7.34 4.20
CA HIS A 69 4.10 -8.37 4.23
C HIS A 69 5.42 -7.87 3.63
N SER A 70 6.52 -8.47 4.06
CA SER A 70 7.87 -8.12 3.62
C SER A 70 8.30 -8.84 2.32
N GLY A 71 7.39 -9.47 1.60
CA GLY A 71 7.70 -10.23 0.38
C GLY A 71 8.28 -11.62 0.62
N LEU A 72 8.62 -11.95 1.85
CA LEU A 72 9.22 -13.25 2.19
C LEU A 72 8.24 -14.41 2.11
N CYS A 73 6.93 -14.15 2.25
CA CYS A 73 5.87 -15.13 2.14
C CYS A 73 5.51 -15.50 0.68
N GLU A 74 5.87 -14.66 -0.28
CA GLU A 74 5.53 -14.85 -1.68
C GLU A 74 6.59 -15.71 -2.39
N LEU A 75 6.29 -16.98 -2.59
CA LEU A 75 7.23 -17.94 -3.19
C LEU A 75 7.60 -17.57 -4.64
N ASN A 76 6.68 -16.98 -5.39
CA ASN A 76 6.85 -16.56 -6.77
C ASN A 76 7.73 -15.32 -6.96
N TYR A 77 8.14 -14.65 -5.88
CA TYR A 77 9.08 -13.52 -5.96
C TYR A 77 10.55 -13.95 -6.07
N THR A 78 10.84 -15.19 -5.68
CA THR A 78 12.16 -15.78 -5.81
C THR A 78 12.19 -16.71 -7.03
N LYS A 79 13.19 -16.54 -7.90
CA LYS A 79 13.34 -17.39 -9.10
C LYS A 79 14.62 -18.20 -8.98
N GLU A 80 14.55 -19.47 -9.34
CA GLU A 80 15.75 -20.28 -9.55
C GLU A 80 16.34 -19.93 -10.93
N LEU A 81 17.62 -19.61 -10.95
CA LEU A 81 18.36 -19.26 -12.16
C LEU A 81 18.90 -20.53 -12.84
N PRO A 82 19.30 -20.46 -14.13
CA PRO A 82 19.82 -21.62 -14.86
C PRO A 82 21.03 -22.31 -14.22
N ASP A 83 21.80 -21.60 -13.42
CA ASP A 83 22.94 -22.11 -12.65
C ASP A 83 22.55 -22.73 -11.31
N GLY A 84 21.24 -22.80 -10.98
CA GLY A 84 20.72 -23.34 -9.73
C GLY A 84 20.75 -22.38 -8.55
N SER A 85 21.24 -21.15 -8.72
CA SER A 85 21.20 -20.11 -7.70
C SER A 85 19.81 -19.48 -7.59
N MET A 86 19.55 -18.80 -6.47
CA MET A 86 18.24 -18.16 -6.21
C MET A 86 18.35 -16.64 -6.41
N ASP A 87 17.48 -16.07 -7.26
CA ASP A 87 17.34 -14.62 -7.40
C ASP A 87 16.38 -14.08 -6.33
N ASN A 88 16.95 -13.48 -5.31
CA ASN A 88 16.23 -12.87 -4.19
C ASN A 88 16.05 -11.35 -4.34
N THR A 89 16.34 -10.77 -5.51
CA THR A 89 16.24 -9.33 -5.73
C THR A 89 14.84 -8.79 -5.43
N LYS A 90 13.81 -9.46 -5.93
CA LYS A 90 12.42 -9.02 -5.75
C LYS A 90 11.96 -9.07 -4.29
N PRO A 91 12.10 -10.17 -3.53
CA PRO A 91 11.72 -10.18 -2.12
C PRO A 91 12.50 -9.18 -1.27
N VAL A 92 13.78 -8.94 -1.55
CA VAL A 92 14.57 -7.92 -0.85
C VAL A 92 13.99 -6.53 -1.08
N GLN A 93 13.71 -6.15 -2.33
CA GLN A 93 13.08 -4.86 -2.66
C GLN A 93 11.73 -4.68 -1.96
N VAL A 94 10.88 -5.69 -1.97
CA VAL A 94 9.57 -5.63 -1.30
C VAL A 94 9.73 -5.51 0.21
N ASN A 95 10.72 -6.21 0.80
CA ASN A 95 11.01 -6.06 2.22
C ASN A 95 11.45 -4.63 2.57
N GLU A 96 12.34 -4.02 1.79
CA GLU A 96 12.78 -2.63 1.99
C GLU A 96 11.60 -1.66 1.93
N GLN A 97 10.72 -1.78 0.92
CA GLN A 97 9.51 -0.98 0.80
C GLN A 97 8.56 -1.15 2.01
N PHE A 98 8.44 -2.38 2.50
CA PHE A 98 7.62 -2.65 3.68
C PHE A 98 8.21 -2.02 4.95
N GLN A 99 9.54 -2.05 5.12
CA GLN A 99 10.19 -1.37 6.25
C GLN A 99 10.00 0.15 6.19
N GLN A 100 10.08 0.75 5.00
CA GLN A 100 9.77 2.19 4.83
C GLN A 100 8.30 2.49 5.19
N THR A 101 7.37 1.63 4.78
CA THR A 101 5.96 1.76 5.16
C THR A 101 5.77 1.70 6.68
N ARG A 102 6.45 0.79 7.36
CA ARG A 102 6.42 0.70 8.83
C ARG A 102 6.96 1.95 9.52
N GLN A 103 8.02 2.54 8.99
CA GLN A 103 8.57 3.82 9.50
C GLN A 103 7.56 4.95 9.33
N LEU A 104 6.91 5.04 8.16
CA LEU A 104 5.84 6.02 7.95
C LEU A 104 4.68 5.82 8.95
N TRP A 105 4.24 4.59 9.18
CA TRP A 105 3.18 4.31 10.15
C TRP A 105 3.60 4.71 11.57
N ALA A 106 4.82 4.39 11.99
CA ALA A 106 5.34 4.79 13.30
C ALA A 106 5.31 6.31 13.46
N HIS A 107 5.80 7.04 12.44
CA HIS A 107 5.74 8.51 12.43
C HIS A 107 4.30 9.04 12.53
N LEU A 108 3.36 8.48 11.77
CA LEU A 108 1.96 8.91 11.80
C LEU A 108 1.28 8.62 13.15
N VAL A 109 1.67 7.55 13.83
CA VAL A 109 1.23 7.25 15.21
C VAL A 109 1.78 8.29 16.18
N GLU A 110 3.07 8.62 16.10
CA GLU A 110 3.70 9.66 16.93
C GLU A 110 3.05 11.04 16.73
N GLN A 111 2.63 11.35 15.51
CA GLN A 111 1.89 12.58 15.19
C GLN A 111 0.41 12.55 15.58
N GLY A 112 -0.10 11.42 16.08
CA GLY A 112 -1.52 11.26 16.44
C GLY A 112 -2.46 11.18 15.23
N VAL A 113 -1.93 10.96 14.03
CA VAL A 113 -2.72 10.79 12.78
C VAL A 113 -3.31 9.39 12.68
N LEU A 114 -2.54 8.38 13.10
CA LEU A 114 -3.00 7.01 13.25
C LEU A 114 -3.22 6.66 14.73
N GLY A 115 -4.14 5.73 14.97
CA GLY A 115 -4.32 5.12 16.29
C GLY A 115 -3.14 4.24 16.69
N LEU A 116 -3.24 3.58 17.86
CA LEU A 116 -2.21 2.64 18.31
C LEU A 116 -2.00 1.52 17.29
N PRO A 117 -0.76 1.02 17.13
CA PRO A 117 -0.45 0.02 16.10
C PRO A 117 -1.32 -1.22 16.13
N ASP A 118 -1.73 -1.70 17.29
CA ASP A 118 -2.61 -2.86 17.48
C ASP A 118 -4.02 -2.67 16.93
N THR A 119 -4.42 -1.44 16.61
CA THR A 119 -5.71 -1.15 15.99
C THR A 119 -5.73 -1.38 14.47
N PHE A 120 -4.57 -1.47 13.82
CA PHE A 120 -4.47 -1.62 12.35
C PHE A 120 -3.37 -2.60 11.87
N VAL A 121 -2.47 -3.05 12.73
CA VAL A 121 -1.43 -4.05 12.43
C VAL A 121 -1.56 -5.22 13.39
N ASN A 122 -1.99 -6.37 12.86
CA ASN A 122 -2.16 -7.58 13.65
C ASN A 122 -1.14 -8.63 13.19
N PRO A 123 -0.18 -9.06 14.03
CA PRO A 123 0.74 -10.13 13.68
C PRO A 123 -0.01 -11.42 13.37
N CYS A 124 0.29 -12.02 12.24
CA CYS A 124 -0.29 -13.29 11.81
C CYS A 124 0.84 -14.23 11.40
N PRO A 125 0.91 -15.45 11.95
CA PRO A 125 1.86 -16.46 11.52
C PRO A 125 1.65 -16.78 10.05
N HIS A 126 2.77 -16.92 9.31
CA HIS A 126 2.74 -17.34 7.92
C HIS A 126 2.97 -18.86 7.82
N MET A 127 2.24 -19.51 6.94
CA MET A 127 2.41 -20.92 6.60
C MET A 127 2.32 -21.09 5.09
N SER A 128 3.29 -21.80 4.51
CA SER A 128 3.24 -22.24 3.11
C SER A 128 3.15 -23.75 3.06
N ILE A 129 2.32 -24.27 2.17
CA ILE A 129 2.22 -25.69 1.86
C ILE A 129 2.80 -25.90 0.47
N VAL A 130 3.69 -26.87 0.34
CA VAL A 130 4.30 -27.26 -0.94
C VAL A 130 4.08 -28.76 -1.18
N HIS A 131 4.12 -29.18 -2.45
CA HIS A 131 3.87 -30.54 -2.84
C HIS A 131 5.02 -31.11 -3.68
N GLY A 132 5.46 -32.32 -3.32
CA GLY A 132 6.53 -33.01 -4.04
C GLY A 132 7.94 -32.56 -3.65
N ASP A 133 8.91 -33.37 -4.10
CA ASP A 133 10.32 -33.16 -3.70
C ASP A 133 10.91 -31.90 -4.32
N ASP A 134 10.50 -31.55 -5.52
CA ASP A 134 11.01 -30.34 -6.23
C ASP A 134 10.64 -29.06 -5.48
N ASP A 135 9.40 -28.96 -5.00
CA ASP A 135 8.95 -27.79 -4.21
C ASP A 135 9.65 -27.72 -2.85
N VAL A 136 9.89 -28.90 -2.23
CA VAL A 136 10.65 -28.97 -0.96
C VAL A 136 12.10 -28.54 -1.16
N GLU A 137 12.73 -28.96 -2.26
CA GLU A 137 14.11 -28.58 -2.59
C GLU A 137 14.20 -27.09 -2.92
N PHE A 138 13.23 -26.55 -3.66
CA PHE A 138 13.12 -25.11 -3.92
C PHE A 138 13.07 -24.30 -2.61
N LEU A 139 12.24 -24.71 -1.64
CA LEU A 139 12.18 -24.03 -0.34
C LEU A 139 13.48 -24.10 0.44
N ARG A 140 14.19 -25.26 0.38
CA ARG A 140 15.50 -25.40 1.04
C ARG A 140 16.55 -24.46 0.44
N LYS A 141 16.60 -24.34 -0.88
CA LYS A 141 17.52 -23.44 -1.57
C LYS A 141 17.20 -21.97 -1.30
N ARG A 142 15.93 -21.66 -1.15
CA ARG A 142 15.47 -20.30 -0.90
C ARG A 142 15.73 -19.82 0.53
N TRP A 143 15.72 -20.73 1.50
CA TRP A 143 15.92 -20.43 2.92
C TRP A 143 17.37 -20.14 3.23
#